data_97cd8fefd33135377337afc200320db2
#
_entry.id   97cd8fefd33135377337afc200320db2
#
_cell.length_a   1.000
_cell.length_b   1.000
_cell.length_c   1.000
_cell.angle_alpha   90.00
_cell.angle_beta   90.00
_cell.angle_gamma   90.00
#
_symmetry.space_group_name_H-M   'P 1'
#
loop_
_entity.id
_entity.type
_entity.pdbx_description
1 polymer ?
#
loop_
_entity_poly.entity_id
_entity_poly.type
_entity_poly.pdbx_seq_one_letter_code
_entity_poly.pdbx_strand_id
1 'polypeptide(L)'
;PKAVNPFVPVDLVIDHSVQVDRFGSDDAYNANLEWEYRRNRERYALLNWAQQAFDDFRVVPPGMGICHQVNLEHLGSVVTERDGWAFPDTLVGTDSHTPMINGLGVLGWGVGGIEAEAAMLGQPMFLPKPIVLGVRTVGSLPPGATATDLVLTLTEMLRAHGVVGKFVEFFGAGLSSLSIADRATLSNMSPEFGATATLFPVDSNTLKYLQLTGRGANVEMIERYTREQALFRTDTDPEPRFDEVVDLDLGRVEPSVAGPKRPQDRVALANVRQSFHSGAVAEVNAEDISRLVAESCSAAGQFLNSPPEQLDEPG
;
A
#
# COMPACT_ATOMS: atom_id res chain seq x y z
N PRO A 1 -31.99 13.67 -9.44
CA PRO A 1 -31.07 12.73 -8.79
C PRO A 1 -30.12 12.06 -9.79
N LYS A 2 -30.59 11.63 -10.98
CA LYS A 2 -29.74 10.99 -12.01
C LYS A 2 -28.55 11.84 -12.46
N ALA A 3 -28.62 13.16 -12.34
CA ALA A 3 -27.55 14.09 -12.73
C ALA A 3 -26.38 14.17 -11.73
N VAL A 4 -26.49 13.52 -10.58
CA VAL A 4 -25.46 13.51 -9.52
C VAL A 4 -24.92 12.12 -9.21
N ASN A 5 -25.31 11.08 -9.96
CA ASN A 5 -24.71 9.74 -9.83
C ASN A 5 -23.25 9.77 -10.30
N PRO A 6 -22.37 9.02 -9.66
CA PRO A 6 -21.03 8.79 -10.18
C PRO A 6 -21.08 8.21 -11.60
N PHE A 7 -20.20 8.67 -12.48
CA PHE A 7 -20.02 8.13 -13.82
C PHE A 7 -19.13 6.89 -13.86
N VAL A 8 -18.44 6.63 -12.76
CA VAL A 8 -17.56 5.47 -12.58
C VAL A 8 -17.91 4.77 -11.27
N PRO A 9 -17.65 3.47 -11.11
CA PRO A 9 -17.85 2.79 -9.84
C PRO A 9 -17.03 3.43 -8.72
N VAL A 10 -17.64 3.57 -7.56
CA VAL A 10 -17.03 4.15 -6.37
C VAL A 10 -17.12 3.18 -5.21
N ASP A 11 -15.97 2.83 -4.66
CA ASP A 11 -15.85 2.06 -3.43
C ASP A 11 -15.33 2.97 -2.31
N LEU A 12 -16.16 3.25 -1.32
CA LEU A 12 -15.75 3.97 -0.12
C LEU A 12 -15.44 2.95 0.98
N VAL A 13 -14.16 2.82 1.31
CA VAL A 13 -13.71 1.93 2.38
C VAL A 13 -13.45 2.75 3.64
N ILE A 14 -14.06 2.33 4.76
CA ILE A 14 -13.80 2.96 6.06
C ILE A 14 -12.45 2.49 6.57
N ASP A 15 -11.48 3.39 6.57
CA ASP A 15 -10.09 3.12 6.88
C ASP A 15 -9.60 3.93 8.08
N HIS A 16 -8.75 3.31 8.93
CA HIS A 16 -8.14 3.92 10.12
C HIS A 16 -9.11 4.58 11.12
N SER A 17 -10.41 4.30 11.04
CA SER A 17 -11.43 4.98 11.84
C SER A 17 -11.63 4.32 13.21
N VAL A 18 -11.51 2.99 13.27
CA VAL A 18 -11.74 2.24 14.50
C VAL A 18 -10.61 2.48 15.49
N GLN A 19 -10.91 3.12 16.61
CA GLN A 19 -9.95 3.32 17.70
C GLN A 19 -9.89 2.09 18.60
N VAL A 20 -8.71 1.79 19.12
CA VAL A 20 -8.49 0.69 20.06
C VAL A 20 -8.68 1.20 21.49
N ASP A 21 -9.92 1.33 21.91
CA ASP A 21 -10.27 1.71 23.29
C ASP A 21 -10.20 0.49 24.24
N ARG A 22 -10.45 -0.70 23.73
CA ARG A 22 -10.39 -1.97 24.46
C ARG A 22 -9.45 -2.95 23.75
N PHE A 23 -8.63 -3.64 24.51
CA PHE A 23 -7.65 -4.60 23.99
C PHE A 23 -7.44 -5.77 24.96
N GLY A 24 -6.80 -6.84 24.48
CA GLY A 24 -6.40 -7.98 25.31
C GLY A 24 -7.56 -8.84 25.83
N SER A 25 -8.73 -8.76 25.20
CA SER A 25 -9.91 -9.59 25.54
C SER A 25 -10.65 -10.02 24.28
N ASP A 26 -11.37 -11.15 24.35
CA ASP A 26 -12.08 -11.73 23.19
C ASP A 26 -13.18 -10.83 22.63
N ASP A 27 -13.74 -9.95 23.44
CA ASP A 27 -14.80 -9.02 23.07
C ASP A 27 -14.28 -7.64 22.64
N ALA A 28 -12.95 -7.40 22.68
CA ALA A 28 -12.34 -6.11 22.37
C ALA A 28 -12.72 -5.61 20.96
N TYR A 29 -12.69 -6.49 19.96
CA TYR A 29 -13.04 -6.13 18.58
C TYR A 29 -14.48 -5.59 18.48
N ASN A 30 -15.43 -6.32 19.03
CA ASN A 30 -16.85 -5.94 18.97
C ASN A 30 -17.13 -4.66 19.75
N ALA A 31 -16.50 -4.48 20.91
CA ALA A 31 -16.65 -3.26 21.72
C ALA A 31 -16.10 -2.03 20.98
N ASN A 32 -14.92 -2.12 20.38
CA ASN A 32 -14.33 -1.03 19.61
C ASN A 32 -15.18 -0.67 18.39
N LEU A 33 -15.74 -1.66 17.71
CA LEU A 33 -16.61 -1.45 16.56
C LEU A 33 -17.95 -0.79 16.96
N GLU A 34 -18.54 -1.20 18.09
CA GLU A 34 -19.75 -0.56 18.62
C GLU A 34 -19.51 0.91 18.97
N TRP A 35 -18.36 1.22 19.61
CA TRP A 35 -17.99 2.59 19.91
C TRP A 35 -17.72 3.43 18.65
N GLU A 36 -17.11 2.84 17.62
CA GLU A 36 -16.94 3.48 16.32
C GLU A 36 -18.28 3.92 15.73
N TYR A 37 -19.27 3.02 15.68
CA TYR A 37 -20.62 3.35 15.20
C TYR A 37 -21.33 4.40 16.07
N ARG A 38 -21.14 4.34 17.38
CA ARG A 38 -21.75 5.29 18.33
C ARG A 38 -21.16 6.70 18.13
N ARG A 39 -19.83 6.81 18.06
CA ARG A 39 -19.12 8.10 17.91
C ARG A 39 -19.40 8.75 16.57
N ASN A 40 -19.49 7.99 15.52
CA ASN A 40 -19.60 8.43 14.13
C ASN A 40 -20.99 8.17 13.53
N ARG A 41 -22.03 8.16 14.35
CA ARG A 41 -23.39 7.80 13.93
C ARG A 41 -23.89 8.62 12.74
N GLU A 42 -23.62 9.93 12.71
CA GLU A 42 -24.04 10.81 11.61
C GLU A 42 -23.34 10.45 10.30
N ARG A 43 -22.05 10.15 10.36
CA ARG A 43 -21.28 9.68 9.21
C ARG A 43 -21.90 8.43 8.61
N TYR A 44 -22.16 7.43 9.44
CA TYR A 44 -22.69 6.15 8.96
C TYR A 44 -24.15 6.26 8.49
N ALA A 45 -24.93 7.15 9.07
CA ALA A 45 -26.27 7.47 8.56
C ALA A 45 -26.19 8.07 7.15
N LEU A 46 -25.26 9.01 6.92
CA LEU A 46 -25.03 9.61 5.60
C LEU A 46 -24.57 8.57 4.59
N LEU A 47 -23.59 7.71 4.95
CA LEU A 47 -23.05 6.69 4.05
C LEU A 47 -24.08 5.62 3.70
N ASN A 48 -24.90 5.20 4.67
CA ASN A 48 -26.01 4.29 4.42
C ASN A 48 -27.05 4.90 3.46
N TRP A 49 -27.35 6.17 3.61
CA TRP A 49 -28.20 6.89 2.66
C TRP A 49 -27.56 6.96 1.27
N ALA A 50 -26.26 7.30 1.19
CA ALA A 50 -25.56 7.48 -0.08
C ALA A 50 -25.56 6.21 -0.93
N GLN A 51 -25.27 5.04 -0.33
CA GLN A 51 -25.29 3.78 -1.09
C GLN A 51 -26.69 3.30 -1.51
N GLN A 52 -27.75 3.89 -0.95
CA GLN A 52 -29.13 3.66 -1.39
C GLN A 52 -29.60 4.69 -2.43
N ALA A 53 -29.00 5.90 -2.41
CA ALA A 53 -29.38 7.02 -3.26
C ALA A 53 -28.63 7.05 -4.59
N PHE A 54 -27.41 6.53 -4.63
CA PHE A 54 -26.53 6.51 -5.81
C PHE A 54 -26.39 5.10 -6.37
N ASP A 55 -26.44 5.00 -7.68
CA ASP A 55 -26.03 3.82 -8.41
C ASP A 55 -24.48 3.73 -8.39
N ASP A 56 -23.91 2.54 -8.51
CA ASP A 56 -22.45 2.30 -8.57
C ASP A 56 -21.64 2.90 -7.38
N PHE A 57 -22.27 3.08 -6.22
CA PHE A 57 -21.63 3.53 -4.99
C PHE A 57 -21.76 2.48 -3.90
N ARG A 58 -20.62 1.95 -3.43
CA ARG A 58 -20.56 0.93 -2.38
C ARG A 58 -19.79 1.45 -1.17
N VAL A 59 -20.20 1.01 0.02
CA VAL A 59 -19.50 1.30 1.28
C VAL A 59 -19.03 0.02 1.91
N VAL A 60 -17.72 -0.10 2.13
CA VAL A 60 -17.12 -1.15 2.93
C VAL A 60 -17.09 -0.67 4.38
N PRO A 61 -17.80 -1.34 5.31
CA PRO A 61 -17.97 -0.87 6.68
C PRO A 61 -16.66 -0.92 7.48
N PRO A 62 -16.61 -0.24 8.65
CA PRO A 62 -15.43 -0.27 9.52
C PRO A 62 -15.16 -1.68 10.04
N GLY A 63 -13.90 -1.96 10.35
CA GLY A 63 -13.46 -3.25 10.87
C GLY A 63 -13.21 -4.32 9.81
N MET A 64 -13.39 -4.02 8.51
CA MET A 64 -13.14 -4.97 7.42
C MET A 64 -11.68 -5.01 6.96
N GLY A 65 -10.87 -4.08 7.38
CA GLY A 65 -9.45 -3.98 7.03
C GLY A 65 -9.07 -2.58 6.53
N ILE A 66 -7.82 -2.44 6.16
CA ILE A 66 -7.25 -1.20 5.61
C ILE A 66 -7.62 -1.10 4.12
N CYS A 67 -7.98 0.09 3.62
CA CYS A 67 -8.58 0.29 2.30
C CYS A 67 -7.75 -0.30 1.15
N HIS A 68 -6.44 -0.08 1.12
CA HIS A 68 -5.59 -0.61 0.05
C HIS A 68 -5.38 -2.13 0.14
N GLN A 69 -5.46 -2.73 1.34
CA GLN A 69 -5.45 -4.19 1.50
C GLN A 69 -6.78 -4.80 1.06
N VAL A 70 -7.91 -4.21 1.46
CA VAL A 70 -9.26 -4.62 0.99
C VAL A 70 -9.34 -4.51 -0.53
N ASN A 71 -8.78 -3.47 -1.12
CA ASN A 71 -8.70 -3.32 -2.57
C ASN A 71 -7.90 -4.45 -3.21
N LEU A 72 -6.69 -4.72 -2.71
CA LEU A 72 -5.83 -5.78 -3.23
C LEU A 72 -6.49 -7.17 -3.16
N GLU A 73 -7.16 -7.47 -2.04
CA GLU A 73 -7.67 -8.82 -1.74
C GLU A 73 -9.09 -9.07 -2.28
N HIS A 74 -9.90 -8.01 -2.42
CA HIS A 74 -11.33 -8.17 -2.69
C HIS A 74 -11.88 -7.34 -3.85
N LEU A 75 -11.41 -6.10 -4.07
CA LEU A 75 -12.03 -5.18 -5.01
C LEU A 75 -11.36 -5.18 -6.38
N GLY A 76 -10.04 -5.18 -6.46
CA GLY A 76 -9.30 -5.11 -7.72
C GLY A 76 -9.58 -6.30 -8.63
N SER A 77 -9.90 -6.05 -9.91
CA SER A 77 -10.37 -7.07 -10.86
C SER A 77 -9.30 -7.52 -11.85
N VAL A 78 -8.21 -6.77 -12.03
CA VAL A 78 -7.18 -6.92 -13.07
C VAL A 78 -7.74 -6.65 -14.48
N VAL A 79 -8.81 -7.31 -14.88
CA VAL A 79 -9.59 -7.04 -16.10
C VAL A 79 -11.03 -6.89 -15.68
N THR A 80 -11.65 -5.80 -16.10
CA THR A 80 -13.06 -5.49 -15.86
C THR A 80 -13.86 -5.78 -17.12
N GLU A 81 -15.06 -6.35 -16.94
CA GLU A 81 -16.07 -6.50 -18.01
C GLU A 81 -17.24 -5.56 -17.71
N ARG A 82 -17.58 -4.70 -18.68
CA ARG A 82 -18.73 -3.80 -18.61
C ARG A 82 -19.31 -3.58 -19.99
N ASP A 83 -20.64 -3.68 -20.11
CA ASP A 83 -21.39 -3.44 -21.35
C ASP A 83 -20.89 -4.25 -22.55
N GLY A 84 -20.42 -5.47 -22.31
CA GLY A 84 -19.87 -6.37 -23.33
C GLY A 84 -18.43 -6.04 -23.76
N TRP A 85 -17.74 -5.14 -23.06
CA TRP A 85 -16.32 -4.82 -23.25
C TRP A 85 -15.48 -5.32 -22.11
N ALA A 86 -14.32 -5.90 -22.44
CA ALA A 86 -13.28 -6.21 -21.47
C ALA A 86 -12.12 -5.22 -21.60
N PHE A 87 -11.63 -4.71 -20.49
CA PHE A 87 -10.53 -3.74 -20.43
C PHE A 87 -9.74 -3.88 -19.14
N PRO A 88 -8.46 -3.43 -19.11
CA PRO A 88 -7.66 -3.47 -17.90
C PRO A 88 -8.31 -2.63 -16.79
N ASP A 89 -8.33 -3.17 -15.58
CA ASP A 89 -8.76 -2.42 -14.41
C ASP A 89 -7.75 -1.34 -14.08
N THR A 90 -8.25 -0.12 -13.83
CA THR A 90 -7.46 1.03 -13.40
C THR A 90 -8.24 1.80 -12.36
N LEU A 91 -7.56 2.42 -11.42
CA LEU A 91 -8.23 3.18 -10.37
C LEU A 91 -7.41 4.36 -9.86
N VAL A 92 -8.09 5.30 -9.25
CA VAL A 92 -7.49 6.33 -8.41
C VAL A 92 -8.09 6.24 -7.01
N GLY A 93 -7.34 6.59 -5.98
CA GLY A 93 -7.81 6.58 -4.60
C GLY A 93 -7.27 7.76 -3.82
N THR A 94 -8.00 8.17 -2.78
CA THR A 94 -7.58 9.28 -1.92
C THR A 94 -6.54 8.87 -0.86
N ASP A 95 -6.24 7.58 -0.77
CA ASP A 95 -5.19 7.06 0.08
C ASP A 95 -3.83 7.08 -0.63
N SER A 96 -2.76 7.52 0.06
CA SER A 96 -1.40 7.60 -0.49
C SER A 96 -0.83 6.23 -0.85
N HIS A 97 -1.32 5.16 -0.23
CA HIS A 97 -0.91 3.77 -0.48
C HIS A 97 -1.81 3.04 -1.50
N THR A 98 -2.66 3.76 -2.24
CA THR A 98 -3.41 3.24 -3.39
C THR A 98 -2.53 2.45 -4.37
N PRO A 99 -1.25 2.86 -4.64
CA PRO A 99 -0.34 2.10 -5.50
C PRO A 99 -0.09 0.64 -5.10
N MET A 100 -0.47 0.21 -3.90
CA MET A 100 -0.36 -1.20 -3.49
C MET A 100 -1.03 -2.16 -4.49
N ILE A 101 -2.11 -1.74 -5.13
CA ILE A 101 -2.83 -2.54 -6.13
C ILE A 101 -1.99 -2.83 -7.39
N ASN A 102 -0.96 -2.03 -7.65
CA ASN A 102 -0.07 -2.22 -8.79
C ASN A 102 0.72 -3.55 -8.70
N GLY A 103 0.90 -4.08 -7.49
CA GLY A 103 1.47 -5.41 -7.27
C GLY A 103 0.64 -6.55 -7.86
N LEU A 104 -0.65 -6.33 -8.09
CA LEU A 104 -1.57 -7.27 -8.74
C LEU A 104 -1.59 -7.12 -10.28
N GLY A 105 -1.00 -6.05 -10.81
CA GLY A 105 -1.05 -5.71 -12.23
C GLY A 105 -2.16 -4.73 -12.61
N VAL A 106 -2.76 -4.05 -11.64
CA VAL A 106 -3.75 -2.99 -11.82
C VAL A 106 -3.08 -1.64 -11.69
N LEU A 107 -3.21 -0.76 -12.67
CA LEU A 107 -2.64 0.58 -12.60
C LEU A 107 -3.50 1.46 -11.69
N GLY A 108 -2.94 1.83 -10.54
CA GLY A 108 -3.60 2.71 -9.58
C GLY A 108 -2.62 3.65 -8.90
N TRP A 109 -3.07 4.86 -8.55
CA TRP A 109 -2.28 5.83 -7.79
C TRP A 109 -3.13 6.73 -6.91
N GLY A 110 -2.47 7.36 -5.92
CA GLY A 110 -3.09 8.29 -5.00
C GLY A 110 -3.36 9.64 -5.65
N VAL A 111 -4.53 10.21 -5.34
CA VAL A 111 -4.97 11.54 -5.80
C VAL A 111 -5.52 12.36 -4.63
N GLY A 112 -5.64 13.67 -4.82
CA GLY A 112 -6.36 14.53 -3.87
C GLY A 112 -7.89 14.34 -3.94
N GLY A 113 -8.61 14.81 -2.93
CA GLY A 113 -10.07 14.69 -2.89
C GLY A 113 -10.78 15.35 -4.07
N ILE A 114 -10.31 16.52 -4.51
CA ILE A 114 -10.89 17.25 -5.68
C ILE A 114 -10.71 16.44 -6.97
N GLU A 115 -9.56 15.76 -7.13
CA GLU A 115 -9.30 14.92 -8.30
C GLU A 115 -10.18 13.67 -8.28
N ALA A 116 -10.40 13.08 -7.10
CA ALA A 116 -11.32 11.96 -6.95
C ALA A 116 -12.77 12.37 -7.28
N GLU A 117 -13.22 13.55 -6.82
CA GLU A 117 -14.53 14.11 -7.18
C GLU A 117 -14.65 14.34 -8.69
N ALA A 118 -13.60 14.89 -9.33
CA ALA A 118 -13.57 15.08 -10.77
C ALA A 118 -13.71 13.74 -11.52
N ALA A 119 -13.00 12.70 -11.07
CA ALA A 119 -13.11 11.35 -11.64
C ALA A 119 -14.53 10.78 -11.49
N MET A 120 -15.14 10.92 -10.30
CA MET A 120 -16.53 10.48 -10.07
C MET A 120 -17.52 11.20 -10.97
N LEU A 121 -17.28 12.48 -11.28
CA LEU A 121 -18.12 13.29 -12.17
C LEU A 121 -17.79 13.09 -13.66
N GLY A 122 -16.92 12.16 -14.01
CA GLY A 122 -16.52 11.87 -15.39
C GLY A 122 -15.70 12.98 -16.04
N GLN A 123 -15.06 13.84 -15.24
CA GLN A 123 -14.18 14.87 -15.77
C GLN A 123 -12.82 14.27 -16.14
N PRO A 124 -12.24 14.64 -17.29
CA PRO A 124 -10.93 14.11 -17.70
C PRO A 124 -9.82 14.63 -16.77
N MET A 125 -8.95 13.72 -16.38
CA MET A 125 -7.71 14.02 -15.69
C MET A 125 -6.58 14.16 -16.71
N PHE A 126 -5.87 15.28 -16.71
CA PHE A 126 -4.76 15.54 -17.61
C PHE A 126 -3.45 15.19 -16.93
N LEU A 127 -2.75 14.20 -17.45
CA LEU A 127 -1.40 13.83 -17.03
C LEU A 127 -0.42 14.16 -18.15
N PRO A 128 0.76 14.75 -17.85
CA PRO A 128 1.84 14.80 -18.81
C PRO A 128 2.25 13.37 -19.16
N LYS A 129 2.79 13.16 -20.37
CA LYS A 129 3.34 11.85 -20.72
C LYS A 129 4.39 11.45 -19.67
N PRO A 130 4.21 10.38 -18.91
CA PRO A 130 5.16 9.98 -17.88
C PRO A 130 6.44 9.46 -18.51
N ILE A 131 7.57 9.68 -17.83
CA ILE A 131 8.78 8.90 -18.03
C ILE A 131 8.58 7.55 -17.34
N VAL A 132 8.84 6.46 -18.03
CA VAL A 132 8.73 5.12 -17.47
C VAL A 132 10.11 4.56 -17.21
N LEU A 133 10.40 4.30 -15.93
CA LEU A 133 11.62 3.64 -15.48
C LEU A 133 11.38 2.14 -15.32
N GLY A 134 12.09 1.33 -16.10
CA GLY A 134 12.10 -0.12 -15.93
C GLY A 134 13.07 -0.55 -14.81
N VAL A 135 12.60 -1.36 -13.86
CA VAL A 135 13.44 -2.04 -12.86
C VAL A 135 13.63 -3.50 -13.27
N ARG A 136 14.83 -3.81 -13.78
CA ARG A 136 15.18 -5.17 -14.15
C ARG A 136 15.52 -5.98 -12.89
N THR A 137 14.72 -6.98 -12.58
CA THR A 137 14.96 -7.88 -11.44
C THR A 137 15.61 -9.17 -11.86
N VAL A 138 16.66 -9.58 -11.15
CA VAL A 138 17.38 -10.85 -11.35
C VAL A 138 17.57 -11.57 -10.01
N GLY A 139 17.74 -12.88 -10.07
CA GLY A 139 17.98 -13.70 -8.88
C GLY A 139 16.75 -13.92 -8.01
N SER A 140 16.98 -14.21 -6.74
CA SER A 140 15.96 -14.41 -5.70
C SER A 140 16.49 -13.92 -4.36
N LEU A 141 15.58 -13.58 -3.44
CA LEU A 141 15.96 -13.15 -2.09
C LEU A 141 16.75 -14.24 -1.37
N PRO A 142 17.88 -13.89 -0.71
CA PRO A 142 18.64 -14.84 0.07
C PRO A 142 17.87 -15.24 1.35
N PRO A 143 18.17 -16.41 1.93
CA PRO A 143 17.61 -16.81 3.22
C PRO A 143 17.85 -15.74 4.29
N GLY A 144 16.78 -15.36 5.00
CA GLY A 144 16.83 -14.36 6.06
C GLY A 144 16.52 -12.93 5.60
N ALA A 145 16.50 -12.63 4.30
CA ALA A 145 16.00 -11.39 3.78
C ALA A 145 14.49 -11.46 3.58
N THR A 146 13.80 -10.34 3.82
CA THR A 146 12.35 -10.20 3.76
C THR A 146 11.93 -9.20 2.68
N ALA A 147 10.62 -9.13 2.38
CA ALA A 147 10.07 -8.09 1.51
C ALA A 147 10.35 -6.67 2.04
N THR A 148 10.43 -6.51 3.37
CA THR A 148 10.79 -5.22 3.99
C THR A 148 12.22 -4.82 3.65
N ASP A 149 13.18 -5.75 3.73
CA ASP A 149 14.57 -5.46 3.36
C ASP A 149 14.69 -5.08 1.89
N LEU A 150 13.95 -5.79 1.03
CA LEU A 150 13.88 -5.49 -0.39
C LEU A 150 13.29 -4.10 -0.66
N VAL A 151 12.19 -3.72 -0.02
CA VAL A 151 11.58 -2.40 -0.24
C VAL A 151 12.46 -1.27 0.27
N LEU A 152 13.18 -1.45 1.37
CA LEU A 152 14.14 -0.46 1.86
C LEU A 152 15.30 -0.27 0.88
N THR A 153 15.84 -1.38 0.35
CA THR A 153 16.90 -1.36 -0.68
C THR A 153 16.42 -0.66 -1.94
N LEU A 154 15.21 -0.98 -2.40
CA LEU A 154 14.60 -0.34 -3.57
C LEU A 154 14.38 1.17 -3.33
N THR A 155 13.89 1.55 -2.15
CA THR A 155 13.63 2.95 -1.80
C THR A 155 14.90 3.78 -1.82
N GLU A 156 15.99 3.26 -1.24
CA GLU A 156 17.31 3.90 -1.30
C GLU A 156 17.77 4.07 -2.76
N MET A 157 17.70 3.01 -3.55
CA MET A 157 18.13 3.00 -4.96
C MET A 157 17.32 3.97 -5.82
N LEU A 158 16.00 3.93 -5.74
CA LEU A 158 15.12 4.78 -6.54
C LEU A 158 15.18 6.25 -6.13
N ARG A 159 15.32 6.54 -4.83
CA ARG A 159 15.58 7.90 -4.36
C ARG A 159 16.88 8.46 -4.90
N ALA A 160 17.95 7.67 -4.90
CA ALA A 160 19.25 8.08 -5.44
C ALA A 160 19.17 8.30 -6.96
N HIS A 161 18.38 7.50 -7.68
CA HIS A 161 18.17 7.65 -9.14
C HIS A 161 17.32 8.88 -9.49
N GLY A 162 16.37 9.27 -8.62
CA GLY A 162 15.46 10.39 -8.86
C GLY A 162 14.25 10.01 -9.71
N VAL A 163 13.23 9.44 -9.05
CA VAL A 163 12.00 8.92 -9.69
C VAL A 163 10.76 9.78 -9.47
N VAL A 164 10.92 10.98 -8.91
CA VAL A 164 9.78 11.86 -8.62
C VAL A 164 8.99 12.18 -9.90
N GLY A 165 7.70 11.86 -9.86
CA GLY A 165 6.79 12.08 -11.00
C GLY A 165 6.93 11.05 -12.13
N LYS A 166 7.81 10.06 -12.01
CA LYS A 166 7.95 8.96 -12.97
C LYS A 166 7.01 7.81 -12.62
N PHE A 167 6.74 6.97 -13.61
CA PHE A 167 6.18 5.64 -13.42
C PHE A 167 7.32 4.63 -13.36
N VAL A 168 7.22 3.69 -12.43
CA VAL A 168 8.17 2.59 -12.30
C VAL A 168 7.48 1.31 -12.75
N GLU A 169 8.14 0.50 -13.57
CA GLU A 169 7.61 -0.78 -14.00
C GLU A 169 8.67 -1.88 -13.80
N PHE A 170 8.26 -2.98 -13.22
CA PHE A 170 9.15 -4.11 -12.93
C PHE A 170 9.14 -5.13 -14.05
N PHE A 171 10.32 -5.65 -14.40
CA PHE A 171 10.50 -6.71 -15.38
C PHE A 171 11.70 -7.61 -15.03
N GLY A 172 11.94 -8.64 -15.83
CA GLY A 172 13.06 -9.55 -15.63
C GLY A 172 12.70 -10.87 -14.93
N ALA A 173 13.61 -11.83 -14.97
CA ALA A 173 13.38 -13.20 -14.51
C ALA A 173 13.20 -13.32 -12.99
N GLY A 174 13.74 -12.38 -12.20
CA GLY A 174 13.60 -12.36 -10.74
C GLY A 174 12.15 -12.20 -10.26
N LEU A 175 11.24 -11.65 -11.10
CA LEU A 175 9.84 -11.44 -10.72
C LEU A 175 9.09 -12.71 -10.36
N SER A 176 9.42 -13.84 -10.97
CA SER A 176 8.76 -15.11 -10.69
C SER A 176 9.02 -15.64 -9.28
N SER A 177 10.08 -15.14 -8.62
CA SER A 177 10.38 -15.45 -7.22
C SER A 177 9.62 -14.60 -6.21
N LEU A 178 9.01 -13.48 -6.64
CA LEU A 178 8.25 -12.57 -5.79
C LEU A 178 6.77 -12.94 -5.77
N SER A 179 6.22 -13.14 -4.57
CA SER A 179 4.78 -13.31 -4.37
C SER A 179 4.03 -12.00 -4.66
N ILE A 180 2.70 -12.08 -4.81
CA ILE A 180 1.88 -10.85 -4.93
C ILE A 180 1.98 -9.98 -3.68
N ALA A 181 2.11 -10.58 -2.50
CA ALA A 181 2.32 -9.84 -1.25
C ALA A 181 3.64 -9.04 -1.26
N ASP A 182 4.74 -9.63 -1.76
CA ASP A 182 6.02 -8.93 -1.91
C ASP A 182 5.90 -7.77 -2.90
N ARG A 183 5.29 -8.01 -4.08
CA ARG A 183 5.07 -6.98 -5.10
C ARG A 183 4.18 -5.84 -4.59
N ALA A 184 3.13 -6.17 -3.87
CA ALA A 184 2.24 -5.21 -3.24
C ALA A 184 2.98 -4.34 -2.20
N THR A 185 3.88 -4.95 -1.40
CA THR A 185 4.73 -4.23 -0.46
C THR A 185 5.65 -3.23 -1.16
N LEU A 186 6.25 -3.63 -2.29
CA LEU A 186 7.08 -2.73 -3.09
C LEU A 186 6.27 -1.58 -3.69
N SER A 187 5.11 -1.88 -4.28
CA SER A 187 4.23 -0.88 -4.87
C SER A 187 3.66 0.08 -3.83
N ASN A 188 3.38 -0.41 -2.62
CA ASN A 188 2.86 0.37 -1.50
C ASN A 188 3.78 1.56 -1.15
N MET A 189 5.09 1.38 -1.25
CA MET A 189 6.10 2.39 -0.93
C MET A 189 6.40 3.36 -2.09
N SER A 190 5.57 3.39 -3.15
CA SER A 190 5.73 4.37 -4.25
C SER A 190 5.83 5.81 -3.77
N PRO A 191 5.01 6.29 -2.82
CA PRO A 191 5.12 7.65 -2.31
C PRO A 191 6.46 7.92 -1.60
N GLU A 192 7.00 6.94 -0.88
CA GLU A 192 8.23 7.08 -0.10
C GLU A 192 9.45 7.28 -1.00
N PHE A 193 9.54 6.60 -2.13
CA PHE A 193 10.61 6.88 -3.10
C PHE A 193 10.23 7.94 -4.13
N GLY A 194 8.96 8.35 -4.18
CA GLY A 194 8.48 9.51 -4.95
C GLY A 194 7.97 9.18 -6.35
N ALA A 195 7.77 7.91 -6.70
CA ALA A 195 7.12 7.51 -7.95
C ALA A 195 5.60 7.73 -7.88
N THR A 196 4.99 8.03 -9.04
CA THR A 196 3.54 8.14 -9.13
C THR A 196 2.86 6.77 -8.99
N ALA A 197 3.41 5.76 -9.65
CA ALA A 197 2.95 4.38 -9.59
C ALA A 197 4.13 3.43 -9.78
N THR A 198 4.01 2.20 -9.23
CA THR A 198 5.03 1.16 -9.34
C THR A 198 4.36 -0.13 -9.76
N LEU A 199 4.30 -0.37 -11.07
CA LEU A 199 3.52 -1.42 -11.70
C LEU A 199 4.31 -2.73 -11.83
N PHE A 200 3.62 -3.83 -11.53
CA PHE A 200 4.07 -5.19 -11.84
C PHE A 200 3.23 -5.79 -12.96
N PRO A 201 3.82 -6.61 -13.83
CA PRO A 201 3.07 -7.27 -14.89
C PRO A 201 2.14 -8.34 -14.34
N VAL A 202 1.06 -8.60 -15.06
CA VAL A 202 0.19 -9.76 -14.81
C VAL A 202 0.92 -11.03 -15.23
N ASP A 203 0.96 -12.03 -14.35
CA ASP A 203 1.60 -13.33 -14.60
C ASP A 203 0.86 -14.49 -13.88
N SER A 204 1.47 -15.66 -13.88
CA SER A 204 0.90 -16.84 -13.22
C SER A 204 0.70 -16.66 -11.69
N ASN A 205 1.51 -15.81 -11.03
CA ASN A 205 1.35 -15.51 -9.62
C ASN A 205 0.11 -14.64 -9.37
N THR A 206 -0.19 -13.70 -10.30
CA THR A 206 -1.44 -12.93 -10.27
C THR A 206 -2.66 -13.86 -10.34
N LEU A 207 -2.69 -14.82 -11.27
CA LEU A 207 -3.81 -15.75 -11.42
C LEU A 207 -4.01 -16.63 -10.18
N LYS A 208 -2.91 -17.15 -9.61
CA LYS A 208 -2.96 -17.93 -8.37
C LYS A 208 -3.50 -17.11 -7.19
N TYR A 209 -3.08 -15.85 -7.09
CA TYR A 209 -3.53 -14.96 -6.02
C TYR A 209 -5.04 -14.67 -6.14
N LEU A 210 -5.55 -14.43 -7.35
CA LEU A 210 -6.97 -14.25 -7.60
C LEU A 210 -7.78 -15.50 -7.22
N GLN A 211 -7.28 -16.71 -7.50
CA GLN A 211 -7.92 -17.94 -7.06
C GLN A 211 -7.93 -18.06 -5.53
N LEU A 212 -6.80 -17.76 -4.87
CA LEU A 212 -6.65 -17.82 -3.42
C LEU A 212 -7.61 -16.85 -2.70
N THR A 213 -7.84 -15.67 -3.28
CA THR A 213 -8.70 -14.61 -2.70
C THR A 213 -10.17 -14.69 -3.17
N GLY A 214 -10.60 -15.84 -3.70
CA GLY A 214 -12.01 -16.10 -4.05
C GLY A 214 -12.48 -15.47 -5.37
N ARG A 215 -11.58 -14.87 -6.16
CA ARG A 215 -11.87 -14.26 -7.47
C ARG A 215 -11.60 -15.23 -8.65
N GLY A 216 -11.57 -16.52 -8.36
CA GLY A 216 -11.24 -17.57 -9.34
C GLY A 216 -12.18 -17.66 -10.54
N ALA A 217 -13.42 -17.22 -10.42
CA ALA A 217 -14.41 -17.28 -11.51
C ALA A 217 -13.97 -16.52 -12.78
N ASN A 218 -13.17 -15.47 -12.63
CA ASN A 218 -12.76 -14.60 -13.75
C ASN A 218 -11.34 -14.91 -14.26
N VAL A 219 -10.64 -15.86 -13.66
CA VAL A 219 -9.21 -16.12 -13.96
C VAL A 219 -9.00 -16.52 -15.42
N GLU A 220 -9.88 -17.36 -16.00
CA GLU A 220 -9.76 -17.77 -17.39
C GLU A 220 -9.92 -16.58 -18.35
N MET A 221 -10.89 -15.72 -18.11
CA MET A 221 -11.12 -14.50 -18.90
C MET A 221 -9.92 -13.55 -18.77
N ILE A 222 -9.41 -13.34 -17.54
CA ILE A 222 -8.26 -12.48 -17.28
C ILE A 222 -7.01 -13.01 -18.00
N GLU A 223 -6.72 -14.30 -17.89
CA GLU A 223 -5.56 -14.90 -18.57
C GLU A 223 -5.68 -14.75 -20.10
N ARG A 224 -6.84 -15.10 -20.67
CA ARG A 224 -7.08 -14.98 -22.10
C ARG A 224 -6.93 -13.53 -22.58
N TYR A 225 -7.58 -12.59 -21.89
CA TYR A 225 -7.51 -11.17 -22.25
C TYR A 225 -6.07 -10.65 -22.21
N THR A 226 -5.37 -10.90 -21.12
CA THR A 226 -4.01 -10.37 -20.93
C THR A 226 -3.01 -10.99 -21.90
N ARG A 227 -3.20 -12.27 -22.30
CA ARG A 227 -2.38 -12.90 -23.35
C ARG A 227 -2.65 -12.30 -24.75
N GLU A 228 -3.91 -12.12 -25.12
CA GLU A 228 -4.30 -11.52 -26.40
C GLU A 228 -3.85 -10.06 -26.53
N GLN A 229 -3.79 -9.33 -25.43
CA GLN A 229 -3.34 -7.93 -25.40
C GLN A 229 -1.82 -7.78 -25.14
N ALA A 230 -1.05 -8.87 -25.09
CA ALA A 230 0.38 -8.88 -24.76
C ALA A 230 0.70 -8.20 -23.40
N LEU A 231 -0.21 -8.30 -22.42
CA LEU A 231 -0.07 -7.82 -21.06
C LEU A 231 0.34 -8.94 -20.07
N PHE A 232 0.24 -10.21 -20.50
CA PHE A 232 0.63 -11.35 -19.67
C PHE A 232 2.12 -11.64 -19.82
N ARG A 233 2.83 -11.65 -18.70
CA ARG A 233 4.26 -11.89 -18.66
C ARG A 233 4.60 -13.38 -18.46
N THR A 234 5.60 -13.86 -19.20
CA THR A 234 6.29 -15.13 -18.98
C THR A 234 7.80 -14.89 -18.80
N ASP A 235 8.53 -15.89 -18.27
CA ASP A 235 9.98 -15.79 -18.08
C ASP A 235 10.79 -15.80 -19.40
N THR A 236 10.16 -16.17 -20.50
CA THR A 236 10.75 -16.27 -21.83
C THR A 236 10.44 -15.09 -22.73
N ASP A 237 9.62 -14.13 -22.28
CA ASP A 237 9.26 -12.98 -23.08
C ASP A 237 10.48 -12.05 -23.29
N PRO A 238 10.54 -11.36 -24.44
CA PRO A 238 11.56 -10.35 -24.66
C PRO A 238 11.40 -9.20 -23.64
N GLU A 239 12.52 -8.63 -23.23
CA GLU A 239 12.50 -7.49 -22.32
C GLU A 239 11.80 -6.28 -22.96
N PRO A 240 10.88 -5.62 -22.22
CA PRO A 240 10.23 -4.40 -22.69
C PRO A 240 11.24 -3.26 -22.86
N ARG A 241 10.84 -2.24 -23.64
CA ARG A 241 11.63 -1.01 -23.80
C ARG A 241 11.09 0.07 -22.89
N PHE A 242 11.99 0.68 -22.12
CA PHE A 242 11.68 1.78 -21.21
C PHE A 242 12.48 3.03 -21.57
N ASP A 243 12.05 4.19 -21.06
CA ASP A 243 12.82 5.45 -21.21
C ASP A 243 14.14 5.37 -20.44
N GLU A 244 14.13 4.74 -19.27
CA GLU A 244 15.28 4.49 -18.40
C GLU A 244 15.21 3.07 -17.84
N VAL A 245 16.38 2.51 -17.46
CA VAL A 245 16.45 1.17 -16.85
C VAL A 245 17.45 1.19 -15.69
N VAL A 246 17.09 0.53 -14.60
CA VAL A 246 17.97 0.21 -13.47
C VAL A 246 17.93 -1.30 -13.16
N ASP A 247 19.03 -1.84 -12.70
CA ASP A 247 19.15 -3.27 -12.35
C ASP A 247 18.99 -3.47 -10.83
N LEU A 248 18.19 -4.45 -10.45
CA LEU A 248 17.96 -4.89 -9.08
C LEU A 248 18.29 -6.38 -8.96
N ASP A 249 19.43 -6.69 -8.35
CA ASP A 249 19.81 -8.06 -8.01
C ASP A 249 19.24 -8.43 -6.64
N LEU A 250 18.19 -9.25 -6.64
CA LEU A 250 17.53 -9.73 -5.43
C LEU A 250 18.49 -10.51 -4.51
N GLY A 251 19.51 -11.16 -5.07
CA GLY A 251 20.50 -11.91 -4.32
C GLY A 251 21.43 -11.04 -3.46
N ARG A 252 21.45 -9.74 -3.68
CA ARG A 252 22.25 -8.78 -2.90
C ARG A 252 21.47 -8.08 -1.78
N VAL A 253 20.19 -8.38 -1.65
CA VAL A 253 19.36 -7.79 -0.57
C VAL A 253 19.81 -8.39 0.75
N GLU A 254 20.10 -7.55 1.72
CA GLU A 254 20.52 -7.92 3.05
C GLU A 254 19.56 -7.40 4.12
N PRO A 255 19.43 -8.08 5.28
CA PRO A 255 18.63 -7.58 6.40
C PRO A 255 19.01 -6.15 6.76
N SER A 256 18.01 -5.29 6.85
CA SER A 256 18.19 -3.85 6.97
C SER A 256 17.14 -3.23 7.89
N VAL A 257 17.48 -2.05 8.40
CA VAL A 257 16.53 -1.15 9.08
C VAL A 257 16.57 0.20 8.40
N ALA A 258 15.59 1.06 8.67
CA ALA A 258 15.56 2.42 8.16
C ALA A 258 15.55 3.41 9.32
N GLY A 259 16.11 4.59 9.09
CA GLY A 259 16.10 5.68 10.01
C GLY A 259 17.50 6.25 10.33
N PRO A 260 17.53 7.22 11.27
CA PRO A 260 16.44 7.57 12.22
C PRO A 260 15.30 8.40 11.61
N LYS A 261 15.48 9.03 10.42
CA LYS A 261 14.53 10.04 9.95
C LYS A 261 13.64 9.58 8.79
N ARG A 262 14.16 8.82 7.82
CA ARG A 262 13.47 8.55 6.55
C ARG A 262 13.63 7.09 6.12
N PRO A 263 12.66 6.53 5.36
CA PRO A 263 12.74 5.16 4.84
C PRO A 263 13.95 4.91 3.92
N GLN A 264 14.39 5.93 3.18
CA GLN A 264 15.58 5.83 2.33
C GLN A 264 16.91 5.87 3.10
N ASP A 265 16.89 6.23 4.38
CA ASP A 265 18.08 6.18 5.24
C ASP A 265 18.26 4.72 5.72
N ARG A 266 18.50 3.81 4.75
CA ARG A 266 18.67 2.38 5.01
C ARG A 266 20.01 2.11 5.68
N VAL A 267 19.99 1.27 6.70
CA VAL A 267 21.17 0.80 7.41
C VAL A 267 21.16 -0.72 7.43
N ALA A 268 22.19 -1.36 6.88
CA ALA A 268 22.34 -2.80 7.00
C ALA A 268 22.38 -3.21 8.49
N LEU A 269 21.71 -4.31 8.83
CA LEU A 269 21.59 -4.77 10.23
C LEU A 269 22.93 -4.91 10.93
N ALA A 270 23.94 -5.37 10.19
CA ALA A 270 25.32 -5.49 10.69
C ALA A 270 25.95 -4.13 11.11
N ASN A 271 25.47 -3.03 10.53
CA ASN A 271 26.03 -1.68 10.72
C ASN A 271 25.23 -0.82 11.71
N VAL A 272 24.11 -1.32 12.24
CA VAL A 272 23.21 -0.55 13.12
C VAL A 272 23.95 0.01 14.32
N ARG A 273 24.77 -0.80 14.99
CA ARG A 273 25.56 -0.34 16.15
C ARG A 273 26.48 0.84 15.79
N GLN A 274 27.18 0.75 14.68
CA GLN A 274 28.08 1.81 14.23
C GLN A 274 27.31 3.07 13.84
N SER A 275 26.22 2.92 13.10
CA SER A 275 25.33 4.02 12.70
C SER A 275 24.76 4.75 13.91
N PHE A 276 24.29 4.01 14.93
CA PHE A 276 23.79 4.57 16.17
C PHE A 276 24.86 5.40 16.89
N HIS A 277 26.07 4.84 17.08
CA HIS A 277 27.16 5.59 17.74
C HIS A 277 27.56 6.83 16.95
N SER A 278 27.63 6.78 15.63
CA SER A 278 27.98 7.93 14.79
C SER A 278 26.91 9.03 14.82
N GLY A 279 25.64 8.65 14.88
CA GLY A 279 24.52 9.60 14.96
C GLY A 279 24.31 10.18 16.36
N ALA A 280 24.40 9.36 17.40
CA ALA A 280 24.17 9.78 18.77
C ALA A 280 25.30 10.71 19.30
N VAL A 281 26.53 10.51 18.85
CA VAL A 281 27.68 11.36 19.27
C VAL A 281 27.60 12.76 18.65
N ALA A 282 26.88 12.93 17.55
CA ALA A 282 26.75 14.22 16.87
C ALA A 282 25.68 15.14 17.49
N GLU A 283 24.72 14.63 18.25
CA GLU A 283 23.56 15.41 18.70
C GLU A 283 23.39 15.46 20.25
N VAL A 284 24.02 14.60 21.02
CA VAL A 284 23.75 14.50 22.49
C VAL A 284 25.04 14.30 23.26
N ASN A 285 25.35 15.20 24.20
CA ASN A 285 26.45 14.97 25.14
C ASN A 285 26.03 13.94 26.22
N ALA A 286 27.02 13.39 26.96
CA ALA A 286 26.77 12.32 27.93
C ALA A 286 25.84 12.74 29.09
N GLU A 287 25.75 14.04 29.40
CA GLU A 287 24.86 14.58 30.44
C GLU A 287 23.39 14.57 29.98
N ASP A 288 23.13 14.90 28.71
CA ASP A 288 21.78 14.84 28.13
C ASP A 288 21.25 13.40 28.00
N ILE A 289 22.11 12.43 27.66
CA ILE A 289 21.75 11.01 27.66
C ILE A 289 21.36 10.55 29.07
N SER A 290 22.18 10.92 30.08
CA SER A 290 21.93 10.55 31.48
C SER A 290 20.62 11.15 31.99
N ARG A 291 20.28 12.39 31.58
CA ARG A 291 19.03 13.06 31.94
C ARG A 291 17.82 12.38 31.25
N LEU A 292 17.89 12.10 29.96
CA LEU A 292 16.82 11.43 29.21
C LEU A 292 16.54 10.02 29.75
N VAL A 293 17.58 9.27 30.11
CA VAL A 293 17.42 7.96 30.73
C VAL A 293 16.76 8.07 32.09
N ALA A 294 17.19 9.03 32.91
CA ALA A 294 16.61 9.27 34.24
C ALA A 294 15.14 9.70 34.16
N GLU A 295 14.79 10.60 33.23
CA GLU A 295 13.42 11.05 32.97
C GLU A 295 12.53 9.91 32.46
N SER A 296 13.04 9.07 31.55
CA SER A 296 12.31 7.91 31.05
C SER A 296 12.08 6.85 32.13
N CYS A 297 13.05 6.59 32.97
CA CYS A 297 12.92 5.68 34.12
C CYS A 297 11.95 6.22 35.18
N SER A 298 11.94 7.53 35.41
CA SER A 298 11.01 8.21 36.34
C SER A 298 9.57 8.14 35.80
N ALA A 299 9.36 8.42 34.52
CA ALA A 299 8.06 8.32 33.88
C ALA A 299 7.50 6.88 33.89
N ALA A 300 8.34 5.88 33.59
CA ALA A 300 7.98 4.48 33.70
C ALA A 300 7.61 4.05 35.13
N GLY A 301 8.35 4.55 36.10
CA GLY A 301 8.06 4.30 37.52
C GLY A 301 6.77 4.95 38.00
N GLN A 302 6.40 6.12 37.48
CA GLN A 302 5.14 6.77 37.77
C GLN A 302 3.95 6.00 37.10
N PHE A 303 4.13 5.51 35.89
CA PHE A 303 3.11 4.73 35.19
C PHE A 303 2.81 3.37 35.87
N LEU A 304 3.85 2.73 36.41
CA LEU A 304 3.71 1.45 37.13
C LEU A 304 3.10 1.59 38.53
N ASN A 305 3.19 2.79 39.15
CA ASN A 305 2.68 3.05 40.50
C ASN A 305 1.38 3.87 40.53
N SER A 306 0.82 4.25 39.40
CA SER A 306 -0.48 4.93 39.34
C SER A 306 -1.59 3.88 39.55
N PRO A 307 -2.52 4.09 40.49
CA PRO A 307 -3.70 3.23 40.59
C PRO A 307 -4.53 3.38 39.31
N PRO A 308 -5.22 2.30 38.88
CA PRO A 308 -6.07 2.39 37.70
C PRO A 308 -7.13 3.48 37.96
N GLU A 309 -7.14 4.51 37.11
CA GLU A 309 -8.19 5.50 37.10
C GLU A 309 -9.53 4.80 36.89
N GLN A 310 -10.43 4.93 37.86
CA GLN A 310 -11.83 4.60 37.68
C GLN A 310 -12.38 5.60 36.64
N LEU A 311 -12.60 5.10 35.42
CA LEU A 311 -13.35 5.85 34.41
C LEU A 311 -14.78 6.00 34.93
N ASP A 312 -15.14 7.21 35.34
CA ASP A 312 -16.52 7.61 35.63
C ASP A 312 -17.37 7.33 34.38
N GLU A 313 -18.36 6.48 34.51
CA GLU A 313 -19.36 6.27 33.48
C GLU A 313 -20.11 7.61 33.25
N PRO A 314 -20.16 8.10 32.02
CA PRO A 314 -21.02 9.25 31.72
C PRO A 314 -22.48 8.81 31.82
N GLY A 315 -23.23 9.43 32.71
CA GLY A 315 -24.68 9.28 32.91
C GLY A 315 -25.52 9.66 31.69
#